data_0700b774378b1f172e0640850bf48bf7
#
_entry.id   0700b774378b1f172e0640850bf48bf7
#
_cell.length_a   1.000
_cell.length_b   1.000
_cell.length_c   1.000
_cell.angle_alpha   90.00
_cell.angle_beta   90.00
_cell.angle_gamma   90.00
#
_symmetry.space_group_name_H-M   'P 1'
#
loop_
_entity.id
_entity.type
_entity.pdbx_description
1 polymer ?
#
loop_
_entity_poly.entity_id
_entity_poly.type
_entity_poly.pdbx_seq_one_letter_code
_entity_poly.pdbx_strand_id
1 'polypeptide(L)'
;FSDILRSLETEDVTLEISAKDIVIKSGKSKFRVSALNPDDFPVITDDIADSMKIDSEALLKLVNSTSFSMGYQDARHFLNGLYIEFSQSDITAVATDGHRLAYSSRDCELPSSGKSCIVPRKCINELKRILSSFSEINGILTEVYVSSKNIQFNIHGYKLLSKLVEGNYPDYNKVFPKSLPNNLKVDRLLLKSALQR
;
A
#
# COMPACT_ATOMS: atom_id res chain seq x y z
N PHE A 1 -20.32 12.98 -2.64
CA PHE A 1 -19.76 14.07 -3.45
C PHE A 1 -19.37 13.59 -4.84
N SER A 2 -18.49 12.59 -4.98
CA SER A 2 -18.06 12.03 -6.28
C SER A 2 -19.21 11.58 -7.17
N ASP A 3 -20.22 10.92 -6.61
CA ASP A 3 -21.36 10.42 -7.39
C ASP A 3 -22.22 11.57 -7.95
N ILE A 4 -22.35 12.65 -7.18
CA ILE A 4 -23.00 13.88 -7.66
C ILE A 4 -22.22 14.43 -8.86
N LEU A 5 -20.90 14.61 -8.72
CA LEU A 5 -20.07 15.16 -9.81
C LEU A 5 -20.13 14.31 -11.08
N ARG A 6 -20.17 12.98 -10.95
CA ARG A 6 -20.30 12.06 -12.10
C ARG A 6 -21.65 12.12 -12.78
N SER A 7 -22.70 12.59 -12.08
CA SER A 7 -24.07 12.68 -12.62
C SER A 7 -24.35 14.02 -13.29
N LEU A 8 -23.41 14.98 -13.26
CA LEU A 8 -23.61 16.29 -13.87
C LEU A 8 -23.43 16.22 -15.40
N GLU A 9 -24.32 16.92 -16.11
CA GLU A 9 -24.35 16.97 -17.58
C GLU A 9 -23.49 18.07 -18.18
N THR A 10 -23.04 19.06 -17.35
CA THR A 10 -22.27 20.21 -17.80
C THR A 10 -20.84 20.15 -17.29
N GLU A 11 -19.88 20.69 -18.06
CA GLU A 11 -18.46 20.73 -17.70
C GLU A 11 -18.18 21.70 -16.56
N ASP A 12 -19.00 22.78 -16.44
CA ASP A 12 -18.80 23.79 -15.42
C ASP A 12 -19.58 23.47 -14.14
N VAL A 13 -18.85 23.50 -13.02
CA VAL A 13 -19.39 23.25 -11.68
C VAL A 13 -19.02 24.41 -10.75
N THR A 14 -20.00 25.01 -10.13
CA THR A 14 -19.81 26.05 -9.09
C THR A 14 -19.99 25.42 -7.72
N LEU A 15 -19.00 25.60 -6.84
CA LEU A 15 -19.05 25.18 -5.45
C LEU A 15 -19.17 26.42 -4.53
N GLU A 16 -20.27 26.48 -3.78
CA GLU A 16 -20.44 27.47 -2.72
C GLU A 16 -20.25 26.79 -1.38
N ILE A 17 -19.19 27.15 -0.67
CA ILE A 17 -18.79 26.50 0.59
C ILE A 17 -19.19 27.38 1.76
N SER A 18 -19.88 26.83 2.72
CA SER A 18 -20.20 27.42 4.02
C SER A 18 -19.66 26.58 5.16
N ALA A 19 -19.72 27.04 6.39
CA ALA A 19 -19.24 26.30 7.56
C ALA A 19 -19.96 24.95 7.78
N LYS A 20 -21.17 24.77 7.23
CA LYS A 20 -22.01 23.56 7.47
C LYS A 20 -22.37 22.80 6.21
N ASP A 21 -22.28 23.43 5.05
CA ASP A 21 -22.77 22.89 3.79
C ASP A 21 -21.86 23.25 2.62
N ILE A 22 -21.87 22.37 1.61
CA ILE A 22 -21.35 22.64 0.27
C ILE A 22 -22.53 22.60 -0.69
N VAL A 23 -22.77 23.69 -1.40
CA VAL A 23 -23.78 23.75 -2.46
C VAL A 23 -23.07 23.59 -3.80
N ILE A 24 -23.49 22.60 -4.55
CA ILE A 24 -22.96 22.26 -5.88
C ILE A 24 -23.99 22.70 -6.90
N LYS A 25 -23.60 23.58 -7.82
CA LYS A 25 -24.47 24.09 -8.91
C LYS A 25 -23.85 23.72 -10.25
N SER A 26 -24.66 23.22 -11.17
CA SER A 26 -24.27 22.91 -12.53
C SER A 26 -25.49 23.00 -13.44
N GLY A 27 -25.50 23.95 -14.37
CA GLY A 27 -26.67 24.23 -15.20
C GLY A 27 -27.92 24.52 -14.37
N LYS A 28 -28.97 23.71 -14.52
CA LYS A 28 -30.23 23.81 -13.74
C LYS A 28 -30.19 22.99 -12.45
N SER A 29 -29.16 22.18 -12.24
CA SER A 29 -29.04 21.27 -11.10
C SER A 29 -28.41 21.98 -9.90
N LYS A 30 -28.97 21.73 -8.70
CA LYS A 30 -28.46 22.25 -7.42
C LYS A 30 -28.56 21.18 -6.37
N PHE A 31 -27.41 20.85 -5.78
CA PHE A 31 -27.29 19.88 -4.70
C PHE A 31 -26.73 20.57 -3.45
N ARG A 32 -27.15 20.10 -2.29
CA ARG A 32 -26.60 20.52 -0.99
C ARG A 32 -26.07 19.29 -0.26
N VAL A 33 -24.82 19.34 0.17
CA VAL A 33 -24.15 18.28 0.92
C VAL A 33 -23.69 18.86 2.24
N SER A 34 -24.05 18.23 3.35
CA SER A 34 -23.58 18.65 4.67
C SER A 34 -22.08 18.45 4.79
N ALA A 35 -21.40 19.43 5.35
CA ALA A 35 -19.98 19.43 5.65
C ALA A 35 -19.75 19.27 7.16
N LEU A 36 -18.68 18.58 7.52
CA LEU A 36 -18.17 18.52 8.88
C LEU A 36 -17.20 19.67 9.11
N ASN A 37 -17.01 20.04 10.38
CA ASN A 37 -16.01 21.05 10.72
C ASN A 37 -14.61 20.54 10.30
N PRO A 38 -13.82 21.32 9.55
CA PRO A 38 -12.47 20.92 9.16
C PRO A 38 -11.54 20.69 10.35
N ASP A 39 -11.78 21.30 11.50
CA ASP A 39 -11.01 21.11 12.72
C ASP A 39 -11.19 19.69 13.31
N ASP A 40 -12.29 19.01 12.97
CA ASP A 40 -12.57 17.62 13.37
C ASP A 40 -11.85 16.60 12.46
N PHE A 41 -11.19 17.07 11.38
CA PHE A 41 -10.47 16.16 10.49
C PHE A 41 -9.20 15.64 11.19
N PRO A 42 -9.02 14.30 11.29
CA PRO A 42 -7.89 13.73 12.00
C PRO A 42 -6.58 14.09 11.29
N VAL A 43 -5.73 14.79 11.99
CA VAL A 43 -4.36 15.09 11.54
C VAL A 43 -3.43 14.06 12.17
N ILE A 44 -2.71 13.31 11.34
CA ILE A 44 -1.64 12.44 11.80
C ILE A 44 -0.38 13.30 11.84
N THR A 45 0.16 13.54 13.02
CA THR A 45 1.43 14.27 13.19
C THR A 45 2.59 13.41 12.74
N ASP A 46 3.43 13.99 11.91
CA ASP A 46 4.58 13.33 11.30
C ASP A 46 5.81 13.40 12.23
N ASP A 47 6.09 12.37 12.99
CA ASP A 47 7.42 12.15 13.59
C ASP A 47 8.31 11.43 12.56
N ILE A 48 8.76 12.17 11.54
CA ILE A 48 9.51 11.59 10.43
C ILE A 48 10.99 11.88 10.60
N ALA A 49 11.80 10.85 10.82
CA ALA A 49 13.23 11.01 11.00
C ALA A 49 14.04 10.73 9.72
N ASP A 50 13.84 9.59 9.05
CA ASP A 50 14.70 9.17 7.95
C ASP A 50 13.88 8.80 6.71
N SER A 51 14.32 9.25 5.53
CA SER A 51 13.73 8.88 4.25
C SER A 51 14.61 7.89 3.50
N MET A 52 13.95 6.98 2.79
CA MET A 52 14.55 6.04 1.86
C MET A 52 13.95 6.26 0.48
N LYS A 53 14.76 6.23 -0.58
CA LYS A 53 14.29 6.33 -1.97
C LYS A 53 14.31 4.96 -2.60
N ILE A 54 13.17 4.53 -3.08
CA ILE A 54 12.97 3.21 -3.67
C ILE A 54 12.40 3.40 -5.07
N ASP A 55 12.89 2.65 -6.04
CA ASP A 55 12.29 2.63 -7.38
C ASP A 55 10.83 2.16 -7.28
N SER A 56 9.91 2.94 -7.85
CA SER A 56 8.47 2.71 -7.73
C SER A 56 8.02 1.43 -8.42
N GLU A 57 8.67 1.04 -9.52
CA GLU A 57 8.38 -0.21 -10.22
C GLU A 57 8.84 -1.42 -9.39
N ALA A 58 10.04 -1.33 -8.78
CA ALA A 58 10.55 -2.37 -7.89
C ALA A 58 9.63 -2.54 -6.66
N LEU A 59 9.18 -1.44 -6.05
CA LEU A 59 8.23 -1.46 -4.95
C LEU A 59 6.88 -2.06 -5.36
N LEU A 60 6.36 -1.72 -6.53
CA LEU A 60 5.12 -2.30 -7.07
C LEU A 60 5.26 -3.81 -7.30
N LYS A 61 6.38 -4.26 -7.89
CA LYS A 61 6.67 -5.69 -8.08
C LYS A 61 6.75 -6.44 -6.75
N LEU A 62 7.39 -5.84 -5.75
CA LEU A 62 7.50 -6.38 -4.40
C LEU A 62 6.11 -6.59 -3.78
N VAL A 63 5.27 -5.56 -3.79
CA VAL A 63 3.90 -5.58 -3.26
C VAL A 63 3.02 -6.59 -4.00
N ASN A 64 3.08 -6.60 -5.34
CA ASN A 64 2.30 -7.54 -6.15
C ASN A 64 2.67 -9.00 -5.91
N SER A 65 3.95 -9.27 -5.63
CA SER A 65 4.45 -10.63 -5.40
C SER A 65 4.09 -11.20 -4.03
N THR A 66 3.61 -10.37 -3.09
CA THR A 66 3.44 -10.79 -1.69
C THR A 66 2.05 -10.49 -1.12
N SER A 67 1.44 -9.37 -1.48
CA SER A 67 0.22 -8.86 -0.84
C SER A 67 -0.98 -9.81 -0.87
N PHE A 68 -1.05 -10.73 -1.83
CA PHE A 68 -2.13 -11.71 -1.94
C PHE A 68 -2.17 -12.74 -0.79
N SER A 69 -1.05 -12.92 -0.09
CA SER A 69 -0.92 -13.85 1.05
C SER A 69 -1.18 -13.19 2.40
N MET A 70 -1.47 -11.88 2.46
CA MET A 70 -1.88 -11.24 3.72
C MET A 70 -3.16 -11.84 4.26
N GLY A 71 -3.26 -11.99 5.58
CA GLY A 71 -4.50 -12.34 6.28
C GLY A 71 -5.62 -11.33 6.02
N TYR A 72 -6.84 -11.75 6.19
CA TYR A 72 -8.02 -10.89 6.13
C TYR A 72 -8.93 -11.17 7.32
N GLN A 73 -9.13 -10.15 8.17
CA GLN A 73 -9.91 -10.26 9.40
C GLN A 73 -9.44 -11.40 10.34
N ASP A 74 -8.13 -11.70 10.32
CA ASP A 74 -7.55 -12.68 11.23
C ASP A 74 -7.45 -12.08 12.65
N ALA A 75 -7.73 -12.88 13.67
CA ALA A 75 -7.59 -12.48 15.06
C ALA A 75 -6.14 -12.11 15.41
N ARG A 76 -5.19 -12.69 14.73
CA ARG A 76 -3.76 -12.33 14.78
C ARG A 76 -3.53 -11.09 13.93
N HIS A 77 -3.75 -9.90 14.50
CA HIS A 77 -3.75 -8.63 13.78
C HIS A 77 -2.50 -8.37 12.94
N PHE A 78 -1.33 -8.87 13.38
CA PHE A 78 -0.07 -8.75 12.65
C PHE A 78 -0.07 -9.48 11.30
N LEU A 79 -0.96 -10.44 11.06
CA LEU A 79 -1.12 -11.11 9.76
C LEU A 79 -1.98 -10.31 8.76
N ASN A 80 -2.76 -9.32 9.24
CA ASN A 80 -3.62 -8.49 8.38
C ASN A 80 -2.84 -7.36 7.66
N GLY A 81 -1.53 -7.48 7.57
CA GLY A 81 -0.65 -6.53 6.93
C GLY A 81 0.49 -7.19 6.18
N LEU A 82 1.26 -6.36 5.48
CA LEU A 82 2.50 -6.74 4.81
C LEU A 82 3.67 -6.39 5.73
N TYR A 83 4.46 -7.38 6.09
CA TYR A 83 5.73 -7.15 6.77
C TYR A 83 6.76 -6.70 5.75
N ILE A 84 7.41 -5.57 6.04
CA ILE A 84 8.48 -5.02 5.21
C ILE A 84 9.71 -4.83 6.08
N GLU A 85 10.84 -5.29 5.59
CA GLU A 85 12.14 -5.16 6.19
C GLU A 85 13.06 -4.37 5.25
N PHE A 86 13.74 -3.39 5.81
CA PHE A 86 14.67 -2.51 5.10
C PHE A 86 16.08 -2.82 5.58
N SER A 87 16.92 -3.38 4.71
CA SER A 87 18.35 -3.59 4.95
C SER A 87 19.18 -2.57 4.17
N GLN A 88 20.49 -2.58 4.32
CA GLN A 88 21.37 -1.69 3.55
C GLN A 88 21.39 -2.04 2.06
N SER A 89 21.21 -3.30 1.73
CA SER A 89 21.36 -3.84 0.36
C SER A 89 20.06 -4.25 -0.30
N ASP A 90 18.98 -4.37 0.46
CA ASP A 90 17.71 -4.87 -0.07
C ASP A 90 16.49 -4.40 0.73
N ILE A 91 15.34 -4.50 0.08
CA ILE A 91 14.03 -4.41 0.70
C ILE A 91 13.32 -5.75 0.56
N THR A 92 12.87 -6.30 1.67
CA THR A 92 12.16 -7.58 1.72
C THR A 92 10.73 -7.37 2.16
N ALA A 93 9.79 -8.04 1.47
CA ALA A 93 8.39 -8.08 1.88
C ALA A 93 7.94 -9.53 2.11
N VAL A 94 7.18 -9.72 3.18
CA VAL A 94 6.62 -11.01 3.56
C VAL A 94 5.16 -10.88 3.95
N ALA A 95 4.34 -11.78 3.46
CA ALA A 95 2.94 -11.90 3.85
C ALA A 95 2.58 -13.37 4.12
N THR A 96 1.77 -13.61 5.14
CA THR A 96 1.21 -14.93 5.44
C THR A 96 -0.17 -14.80 6.10
N ASP A 97 -1.02 -15.78 5.86
CA ASP A 97 -2.29 -15.98 6.56
C ASP A 97 -2.26 -17.21 7.49
N GLY A 98 -1.06 -17.79 7.66
CA GLY A 98 -0.84 -18.99 8.46
C GLY A 98 -0.99 -20.31 7.67
N HIS A 99 -1.49 -20.27 6.42
CA HIS A 99 -1.64 -21.42 5.54
C HIS A 99 -0.69 -21.36 4.34
N ARG A 100 -0.38 -20.17 3.89
CA ARG A 100 0.55 -19.87 2.81
C ARG A 100 1.43 -18.68 3.18
N LEU A 101 2.60 -18.63 2.59
CA LEU A 101 3.54 -17.52 2.77
C LEU A 101 4.05 -17.08 1.40
N ALA A 102 4.06 -15.76 1.20
CA ALA A 102 4.72 -15.14 0.07
C ALA A 102 5.89 -14.30 0.56
N TYR A 103 7.02 -14.47 -0.09
CA TYR A 103 8.28 -13.77 0.17
C TYR A 103 8.81 -13.17 -1.12
N SER A 104 9.29 -11.95 -1.06
CA SER A 104 9.99 -11.32 -2.18
C SER A 104 11.03 -10.35 -1.63
N SER A 105 12.20 -10.33 -2.24
CA SER A 105 13.26 -9.35 -1.97
C SER A 105 13.68 -8.65 -3.25
N ARG A 106 14.14 -7.40 -3.12
CA ARG A 106 14.69 -6.59 -4.20
C ARG A 106 15.92 -5.86 -3.69
N ASP A 107 16.99 -5.95 -4.47
CA ASP A 107 18.21 -5.20 -4.22
C ASP A 107 17.91 -3.69 -4.31
N CYS A 108 18.37 -2.98 -3.31
CA CYS A 108 18.22 -1.53 -3.25
C CYS A 108 19.20 -0.98 -2.21
N GLU A 109 19.95 0.04 -2.57
CA GLU A 109 20.86 0.71 -1.64
C GLU A 109 20.07 1.69 -0.78
N LEU A 110 20.04 1.43 0.53
CA LEU A 110 19.32 2.26 1.49
C LEU A 110 20.30 2.92 2.48
N PRO A 111 20.10 4.22 2.77
CA PRO A 111 20.98 4.96 3.67
C PRO A 111 20.85 4.52 5.13
N SER A 112 19.76 3.91 5.52
CA SER A 112 19.50 3.38 6.85
C SER A 112 19.03 1.94 6.79
N SER A 113 19.55 1.09 7.67
CA SER A 113 19.26 -0.34 7.74
C SER A 113 18.64 -0.73 9.08
N GLY A 114 18.05 -1.93 9.11
CA GLY A 114 17.55 -2.55 10.34
C GLY A 114 16.16 -2.06 10.77
N LYS A 115 15.43 -1.37 9.91
CA LYS A 115 14.03 -1.04 10.18
C LYS A 115 13.14 -2.11 9.60
N SER A 116 12.12 -2.50 10.38
CA SER A 116 11.06 -3.38 9.90
C SER A 116 9.71 -2.90 10.41
N CYS A 117 8.66 -3.16 9.65
CA CYS A 117 7.31 -2.73 10.03
C CYS A 117 6.24 -3.60 9.40
N ILE A 118 5.05 -3.58 9.99
CA ILE A 118 3.86 -4.25 9.44
C ILE A 118 2.92 -3.16 8.92
N VAL A 119 2.79 -3.10 7.60
CA VAL A 119 1.95 -2.12 6.92
C VAL A 119 0.55 -2.68 6.74
N PRO A 120 -0.51 -1.98 7.22
CA PRO A 120 -1.87 -2.48 7.14
C PRO A 120 -2.30 -2.79 5.69
N ARG A 121 -3.09 -3.85 5.51
CA ARG A 121 -3.63 -4.29 4.22
C ARG A 121 -4.29 -3.14 3.43
N LYS A 122 -5.03 -2.26 4.12
CA LYS A 122 -5.70 -1.12 3.47
C LYS A 122 -4.68 -0.16 2.85
N CYS A 123 -3.61 0.14 3.57
CA CYS A 123 -2.52 0.99 3.06
C CYS A 123 -1.81 0.33 1.86
N ILE A 124 -1.53 -0.97 1.93
CA ILE A 124 -0.89 -1.72 0.83
C ILE A 124 -1.76 -1.73 -0.42
N ASN A 125 -3.08 -1.91 -0.29
CA ASN A 125 -3.98 -1.87 -1.44
C ASN A 125 -3.99 -0.48 -2.10
N GLU A 126 -3.97 0.59 -1.29
CA GLU A 126 -3.94 1.95 -1.80
C GLU A 126 -2.58 2.30 -2.42
N LEU A 127 -1.48 1.89 -1.78
CA LEU A 127 -0.13 2.00 -2.34
C LEU A 127 -0.04 1.33 -3.72
N LYS A 128 -0.54 0.11 -3.83
CA LYS A 128 -0.59 -0.62 -5.10
C LYS A 128 -1.39 0.14 -6.16
N ARG A 129 -2.56 0.70 -5.80
CA ARG A 129 -3.39 1.49 -6.71
C ARG A 129 -2.65 2.72 -7.22
N ILE A 130 -2.01 3.48 -6.33
CA ILE A 130 -1.23 4.67 -6.67
C ILE A 130 -0.05 4.28 -7.57
N LEU A 131 0.77 3.31 -7.16
CA LEU A 131 1.92 2.87 -7.95
C LEU A 131 1.52 2.36 -9.34
N SER A 132 0.39 1.65 -9.45
CA SER A 132 -0.10 1.14 -10.73
C SER A 132 -0.53 2.24 -11.69
N SER A 133 -0.93 3.42 -11.20
CA SER A 133 -1.29 4.56 -12.05
C SER A 133 -0.07 5.21 -12.73
N PHE A 134 1.14 4.90 -12.24
CA PHE A 134 2.42 5.41 -12.77
C PHE A 134 3.31 4.33 -13.39
N SER A 135 2.79 3.11 -13.58
CA SER A 135 3.59 1.95 -14.05
C SER A 135 4.22 2.12 -15.44
N GLU A 136 3.74 3.07 -16.24
CA GLU A 136 4.28 3.38 -17.57
C GLU A 136 5.40 4.43 -17.56
N ILE A 137 5.69 5.02 -16.39
CA ILE A 137 6.70 6.08 -16.26
C ILE A 137 7.94 5.50 -15.57
N ASN A 138 8.96 5.17 -16.35
CA ASN A 138 10.26 4.71 -15.85
C ASN A 138 10.97 5.80 -15.02
N GLY A 139 11.62 5.39 -13.94
CA GLY A 139 12.49 6.26 -13.14
C GLY A 139 11.78 7.08 -12.05
N ILE A 140 10.50 6.80 -11.75
CA ILE A 140 9.82 7.41 -10.61
C ILE A 140 10.36 6.77 -9.33
N LEU A 141 10.82 7.62 -8.40
CA LEU A 141 11.21 7.21 -7.06
C LEU A 141 10.07 7.44 -6.07
N THR A 142 9.85 6.46 -5.22
CA THR A 142 9.01 6.58 -4.02
C THR A 142 9.90 6.90 -2.83
N GLU A 143 9.62 8.01 -2.15
CA GLU A 143 10.25 8.31 -0.87
C GLU A 143 9.45 7.64 0.23
N VAL A 144 10.12 6.79 1.01
CA VAL A 144 9.51 6.04 2.11
C VAL A 144 10.06 6.54 3.43
N TYR A 145 9.17 6.88 4.34
CA TYR A 145 9.50 7.32 5.69
C TYR A 145 8.90 6.33 6.68
N VAL A 146 9.72 5.85 7.61
CA VAL A 146 9.29 4.88 8.62
C VAL A 146 9.63 5.42 10.00
N SER A 147 8.59 5.66 10.80
CA SER A 147 8.71 5.97 12.24
C SER A 147 8.34 4.75 13.09
N SER A 148 8.35 4.90 14.40
CA SER A 148 7.94 3.84 15.33
C SER A 148 6.46 3.44 15.20
N LYS A 149 5.60 4.35 14.72
CA LYS A 149 4.14 4.15 14.67
C LYS A 149 3.52 4.34 13.30
N ASN A 150 4.23 4.99 12.38
CA ASN A 150 3.69 5.39 11.10
C ASN A 150 4.63 5.04 9.94
N ILE A 151 4.07 4.85 8.78
CA ILE A 151 4.78 4.79 7.50
C ILE A 151 4.16 5.78 6.52
N GLN A 152 5.00 6.49 5.76
CA GLN A 152 4.57 7.41 4.73
C GLN A 152 5.26 7.09 3.41
N PHE A 153 4.51 7.16 2.33
CA PHE A 153 4.99 7.04 0.96
C PHE A 153 4.71 8.34 0.22
N ASN A 154 5.73 8.99 -0.31
CA ASN A 154 5.61 10.13 -1.21
C ASN A 154 5.91 9.66 -2.63
N ILE A 155 4.92 9.77 -3.51
CA ILE A 155 4.97 9.25 -4.88
C ILE A 155 4.45 10.34 -5.81
N HIS A 156 5.32 11.01 -6.55
CA HIS A 156 4.95 11.96 -7.60
C HIS A 156 3.77 12.88 -7.23
N GLY A 157 3.88 13.57 -6.08
CA GLY A 157 2.84 14.49 -5.56
C GLY A 157 1.76 13.85 -4.70
N TYR A 158 1.67 12.52 -4.64
CA TYR A 158 0.81 11.82 -3.68
C TYR A 158 1.55 11.59 -2.37
N LYS A 159 0.87 11.85 -1.26
CA LYS A 159 1.32 11.53 0.10
C LYS A 159 0.36 10.50 0.70
N LEU A 160 0.83 9.28 0.89
CA LEU A 160 0.08 8.21 1.55
C LEU A 160 0.69 7.97 2.92
N LEU A 161 -0.07 8.25 3.97
CA LEU A 161 0.34 8.09 5.36
C LEU A 161 -0.55 7.05 6.05
N SER A 162 0.05 6.15 6.81
CA SER A 162 -0.66 5.11 7.54
C SER A 162 -0.01 4.84 8.89
N LYS A 163 -0.84 4.52 9.89
CA LYS A 163 -0.36 3.88 11.12
C LYS A 163 0.11 2.47 10.80
N LEU A 164 1.13 2.00 11.51
CA LEU A 164 1.62 0.63 11.45
C LEU A 164 0.74 -0.30 12.30
N VAL A 165 0.75 -1.58 11.96
CA VAL A 165 0.13 -2.61 12.81
C VAL A 165 1.10 -2.93 13.95
N GLU A 166 0.62 -2.85 15.17
CA GLU A 166 1.39 -3.22 16.36
C GLU A 166 1.51 -4.75 16.48
N GLY A 167 2.65 -5.21 16.97
CA GLY A 167 2.92 -6.61 17.23
C GLY A 167 4.20 -7.12 16.58
N ASN A 168 4.57 -8.35 16.93
CA ASN A 168 5.75 -9.01 16.37
C ASN A 168 5.31 -9.91 15.21
N TYR A 169 5.91 -9.68 14.04
CA TYR A 169 5.70 -10.59 12.91
C TYR A 169 6.40 -11.93 13.17
N PRO A 170 5.80 -13.06 12.81
CA PRO A 170 6.42 -14.37 12.99
C PRO A 170 7.76 -14.47 12.26
N ASP A 171 8.70 -15.21 12.86
CA ASP A 171 9.98 -15.51 12.21
C ASP A 171 9.74 -16.41 10.99
N TYR A 172 9.59 -15.76 9.84
CA TYR A 172 9.31 -16.43 8.57
C TYR A 172 10.46 -17.32 8.09
N ASN A 173 11.68 -17.08 8.54
CA ASN A 173 12.83 -17.90 8.18
C ASN A 173 12.69 -19.35 8.66
N LYS A 174 11.95 -19.57 9.74
CA LYS A 174 11.65 -20.89 10.27
C LYS A 174 10.68 -21.71 9.41
N VAL A 175 9.93 -21.03 8.55
CA VAL A 175 8.93 -21.68 7.68
C VAL A 175 9.59 -22.27 6.42
N PHE A 176 10.72 -21.70 5.99
CA PHE A 176 11.43 -22.23 4.82
C PHE A 176 12.06 -23.58 5.11
N PRO A 177 11.79 -24.60 4.28
CA PRO A 177 12.40 -25.92 4.45
C PRO A 177 13.91 -25.83 4.20
N LYS A 178 14.68 -26.43 5.10
CA LYS A 178 16.15 -26.45 5.01
C LYS A 178 16.68 -27.30 3.84
N SER A 179 15.90 -28.25 3.35
CA SER A 179 16.24 -29.13 2.24
C SER A 179 14.99 -29.46 1.43
N LEU A 180 15.12 -29.39 0.11
CA LEU A 180 14.09 -29.76 -0.85
C LEU A 180 14.69 -30.84 -1.78
N PRO A 181 14.55 -32.14 -1.45
CA PRO A 181 15.23 -33.22 -2.19
C PRO A 181 14.67 -33.44 -3.60
N ASN A 182 13.42 -33.02 -3.84
CA ASN A 182 12.73 -33.23 -5.10
C ASN A 182 12.54 -31.90 -5.85
N ASN A 183 12.86 -31.90 -7.15
CA ASN A 183 12.67 -30.76 -8.04
C ASN A 183 11.73 -31.13 -9.19
N LEU A 184 10.75 -30.31 -9.46
CA LEU A 184 9.88 -30.38 -10.64
C LEU A 184 10.18 -29.22 -11.57
N LYS A 185 10.59 -29.50 -12.80
CA LYS A 185 10.69 -28.51 -13.88
C LYS A 185 9.49 -28.67 -14.79
N VAL A 186 8.70 -27.60 -14.94
CA VAL A 186 7.48 -27.59 -15.75
C VAL A 186 7.32 -26.23 -16.43
N ASP A 187 6.74 -26.23 -17.63
CA ASP A 187 6.37 -24.97 -18.29
C ASP A 187 5.34 -24.20 -17.46
N ARG A 188 5.62 -22.92 -17.24
CA ARG A 188 4.77 -22.05 -16.41
C ARG A 188 3.35 -21.90 -16.95
N LEU A 189 3.19 -21.81 -18.28
CA LEU A 189 1.87 -21.61 -18.90
C LEU A 189 1.04 -22.88 -18.86
N LEU A 190 1.67 -24.03 -19.07
CA LEU A 190 1.00 -25.34 -18.95
C LEU A 190 0.53 -25.59 -17.52
N LEU A 191 1.39 -25.33 -16.51
CA LEU A 191 1.02 -25.47 -15.11
C LEU A 191 -0.13 -24.53 -14.75
N LYS A 192 -0.04 -23.23 -15.14
CA LYS A 192 -1.09 -22.25 -14.90
C LYS A 192 -2.42 -22.69 -15.50
N SER A 193 -2.40 -23.16 -16.75
CA SER A 193 -3.61 -23.64 -17.45
C SER A 193 -4.22 -24.87 -16.76
N ALA A 194 -3.37 -25.79 -16.26
CA ALA A 194 -3.85 -26.95 -15.51
C ALA A 194 -4.50 -26.60 -14.19
N LEU A 195 -3.94 -25.61 -13.46
CA LEU A 195 -4.47 -25.13 -12.17
C LEU A 195 -5.74 -24.26 -12.28
N GLN A 196 -6.05 -23.75 -13.48
CA GLN A 196 -7.24 -22.93 -13.72
C GLN A 196 -8.48 -23.73 -14.16
N ARG A 197 -8.34 -25.04 -14.41
CA ARG A 197 -9.44 -25.96 -14.78
C ARG A 197 -10.15 -26.51 -13.56
#